data_36a110c93a05eac9b23b4444353b0203
#
_entry.id   36a110c93a05eac9b23b4444353b0203
#
_cell.length_a   1.000
_cell.length_b   1.000
_cell.length_c   1.000
_cell.angle_alpha   90.00
_cell.angle_beta   90.00
_cell.angle_gamma   90.00
#
_symmetry.space_group_name_H-M   'P 1'
#
loop_
_entity.id
_entity.type
_entity.pdbx_description
1 polymer ?
#
loop_
_entity_poly.entity_id
_entity_poly.type
_entity_poly.pdbx_seq_one_letter_code
_entity_poly.pdbx_strand_id
1 'polypeptide(L)'
;MSDTKQLRPPDGAGPSGGENRRQLPNYVFSPDQIRQAAEVETWRLREARKIKRVNRLLIGYAVMITILFVLQGGALAYALPLIRILPIYFYVRSDGVLEAAITTDSFPNQKLSDSAVQTFLWTYVRYRESYSWVEQDFNNHIVQTMSAGPVRDSYLQFSNGKNPNSYLAKFGRKGVIRVELIEVPLDYHPSLGGQPGRVTFHFNRKVWVEGEPEQKAAPYTVTLEFIQNYSTGFDVKDLLQYNPFRIVVTEYTGAVPLQVEPGAR
;
A
#
# COMPACT_ATOMS: atom_id res chain seq x y z
N MET A 1 1.31 -1.08 -36.72
CA MET A 1 1.67 -1.79 -37.95
C MET A 1 1.43 -3.25 -37.70
N SER A 2 0.26 -3.73 -38.08
CA SER A 2 -0.14 -5.12 -37.91
C SER A 2 -0.70 -5.59 -39.23
N ASP A 3 0.08 -6.44 -39.90
CA ASP A 3 -0.27 -7.05 -41.17
C ASP A 3 -1.39 -8.05 -41.00
N THR A 4 -2.54 -7.72 -41.53
CA THR A 4 -3.68 -8.65 -41.66
C THR A 4 -3.52 -9.40 -42.98
N LYS A 5 -2.97 -10.61 -42.95
CA LYS A 5 -2.93 -11.52 -44.10
C LYS A 5 -4.34 -12.03 -44.37
N GLN A 6 -4.94 -11.53 -45.42
CA GLN A 6 -6.12 -12.11 -46.08
C GLN A 6 -5.75 -13.46 -46.72
N LEU A 7 -6.34 -14.52 -46.22
CA LEU A 7 -6.34 -15.83 -46.85
C LEU A 7 -7.42 -15.87 -47.93
N ARG A 8 -6.98 -15.96 -49.17
CA ARG A 8 -7.78 -16.19 -50.38
C ARG A 8 -8.14 -17.67 -50.44
N PRO A 9 -9.43 -18.03 -50.71
CA PRO A 9 -9.78 -19.44 -50.91
C PRO A 9 -9.32 -19.92 -52.30
N PRO A 10 -8.94 -21.18 -52.45
CA PRO A 10 -8.51 -21.75 -53.74
C PRO A 10 -9.71 -21.96 -54.67
N ASP A 11 -9.56 -21.45 -55.88
CA ASP A 11 -10.42 -21.74 -57.03
C ASP A 11 -10.23 -23.17 -57.50
N GLY A 12 -11.35 -23.78 -57.80
CA GLY A 12 -11.43 -24.71 -58.91
C GLY A 12 -11.25 -26.19 -58.61
N ALA A 13 -12.36 -26.86 -58.66
CA ALA A 13 -12.54 -28.06 -59.44
C ALA A 13 -14.00 -28.53 -59.30
N GLY A 14 -14.78 -28.25 -60.28
CA GLY A 14 -16.07 -28.91 -60.42
C GLY A 14 -15.92 -30.37 -60.76
N PRO A 15 -16.62 -31.28 -60.14
CA PRO A 15 -16.78 -32.62 -60.67
C PRO A 15 -17.97 -32.64 -61.59
N SER A 16 -17.65 -32.82 -62.86
CA SER A 16 -18.56 -33.35 -63.83
C SER A 16 -18.91 -34.79 -63.46
N GLY A 17 -20.11 -35.13 -63.53
CA GLY A 17 -20.36 -36.53 -63.72
C GLY A 17 -21.46 -37.15 -62.89
N GLY A 18 -22.46 -37.54 -63.59
CA GLY A 18 -23.23 -38.70 -63.26
C GLY A 18 -24.41 -38.49 -62.33
N GLU A 19 -25.46 -38.04 -62.89
CA GLU A 19 -26.82 -38.12 -62.33
C GLU A 19 -27.21 -39.62 -62.19
N ASN A 20 -26.71 -40.22 -61.12
CA ASN A 20 -27.19 -41.54 -60.70
C ASN A 20 -28.42 -41.28 -59.81
N ARG A 21 -29.55 -40.97 -60.42
CA ARG A 21 -30.85 -40.99 -59.79
C ARG A 21 -31.12 -42.41 -59.31
N ARG A 22 -30.70 -42.73 -58.11
CA ARG A 22 -31.20 -43.90 -57.38
C ARG A 22 -32.70 -43.63 -57.20
N GLN A 23 -33.49 -44.36 -57.95
CA GLN A 23 -34.93 -44.43 -57.74
C GLN A 23 -35.15 -44.91 -56.31
N LEU A 24 -35.49 -43.98 -55.44
CA LEU A 24 -35.90 -44.32 -54.08
C LEU A 24 -37.18 -45.14 -54.20
N PRO A 25 -37.26 -46.30 -53.55
CA PRO A 25 -38.46 -47.10 -53.58
C PRO A 25 -39.63 -46.27 -53.07
N ASN A 26 -40.75 -46.22 -53.84
CA ASN A 26 -41.97 -45.60 -53.44
C ASN A 26 -42.56 -46.32 -52.23
N TYR A 27 -42.10 -45.95 -51.01
CA TYR A 27 -42.71 -46.39 -49.78
C TYR A 27 -44.03 -45.67 -49.62
N VAL A 28 -45.15 -46.34 -49.89
CA VAL A 28 -46.48 -45.89 -49.56
C VAL A 28 -46.64 -46.10 -48.05
N PHE A 29 -46.44 -45.04 -47.30
CA PHE A 29 -46.70 -45.11 -45.85
C PHE A 29 -48.17 -45.35 -45.60
N SER A 30 -48.48 -46.23 -44.65
CA SER A 30 -49.89 -46.41 -44.23
C SER A 30 -50.41 -45.16 -43.53
N PRO A 31 -51.72 -44.88 -43.60
CA PRO A 31 -52.33 -43.68 -42.97
C PRO A 31 -51.96 -43.58 -41.45
N ASP A 32 -51.80 -44.69 -40.78
CA ASP A 32 -51.44 -44.75 -39.35
C ASP A 32 -49.98 -44.36 -39.09
N GLN A 33 -49.07 -44.73 -40.02
CA GLN A 33 -47.66 -44.30 -39.93
C GLN A 33 -47.50 -42.81 -40.14
N ILE A 34 -48.31 -42.21 -41.01
CA ILE A 34 -48.34 -40.77 -41.26
C ILE A 34 -48.86 -40.05 -39.99
N ARG A 35 -49.91 -40.56 -39.33
CA ARG A 35 -50.44 -39.98 -38.09
C ARG A 35 -49.44 -40.06 -36.97
N GLN A 36 -48.78 -41.19 -36.77
CA GLN A 36 -47.73 -41.36 -35.74
C GLN A 36 -46.54 -40.41 -35.99
N ALA A 37 -46.08 -40.28 -37.23
CA ALA A 37 -45.04 -39.33 -37.58
C ALA A 37 -45.42 -37.87 -37.27
N ALA A 38 -46.66 -37.48 -37.59
CA ALA A 38 -47.17 -36.15 -37.29
C ALA A 38 -47.28 -35.89 -35.76
N GLU A 39 -47.69 -36.87 -34.99
CA GLU A 39 -47.75 -36.78 -33.51
C GLU A 39 -46.34 -36.61 -32.90
N VAL A 40 -45.35 -37.40 -33.33
CA VAL A 40 -43.98 -37.31 -32.91
C VAL A 40 -43.39 -35.95 -33.27
N GLU A 41 -43.69 -35.43 -34.46
CA GLU A 41 -43.20 -34.10 -34.89
C GLU A 41 -43.82 -32.97 -34.05
N THR A 42 -45.12 -33.04 -33.76
CA THR A 42 -45.80 -32.04 -32.91
C THR A 42 -45.28 -32.08 -31.48
N TRP A 43 -44.97 -33.26 -30.96
CA TRP A 43 -44.35 -33.42 -29.63
C TRP A 43 -42.93 -32.81 -29.59
N ARG A 44 -42.08 -33.13 -30.58
CA ARG A 44 -40.75 -32.54 -30.72
C ARG A 44 -40.77 -31.02 -30.78
N LEU A 45 -41.70 -30.45 -31.53
CA LEU A 45 -41.88 -29.00 -31.63
C LEU A 45 -42.36 -28.36 -30.32
N ARG A 46 -43.16 -29.05 -29.53
CA ARG A 46 -43.58 -28.57 -28.19
C ARG A 46 -42.40 -28.61 -27.21
N GLU A 47 -41.60 -29.66 -27.22
CA GLU A 47 -40.40 -29.75 -26.39
C GLU A 47 -39.36 -28.70 -26.77
N ALA A 48 -39.07 -28.55 -28.07
CA ALA A 48 -38.13 -27.55 -28.54
C ALA A 48 -38.57 -26.11 -28.13
N ARG A 49 -39.90 -25.82 -28.12
CA ARG A 49 -40.41 -24.54 -27.61
C ARG A 49 -40.24 -24.39 -26.11
N LYS A 50 -40.41 -25.44 -25.31
CA LYS A 50 -40.18 -25.43 -23.87
C LYS A 50 -38.70 -25.18 -23.56
N ILE A 51 -37.79 -25.91 -24.22
CA ILE A 51 -36.34 -25.74 -24.07
C ILE A 51 -35.91 -24.32 -24.43
N LYS A 52 -36.42 -23.76 -25.57
CA LYS A 52 -36.13 -22.36 -25.94
C LYS A 52 -36.62 -21.35 -24.90
N ARG A 53 -37.78 -21.57 -24.25
CA ARG A 53 -38.27 -20.67 -23.20
C ARG A 53 -37.40 -20.76 -21.94
N VAL A 54 -37.05 -21.98 -21.51
CA VAL A 54 -36.19 -22.19 -20.34
C VAL A 54 -34.81 -21.56 -20.61
N ASN A 55 -34.25 -21.76 -21.80
CA ASN A 55 -32.94 -21.18 -22.13
C ASN A 55 -32.96 -19.65 -22.16
N ARG A 56 -34.05 -19.03 -22.66
CA ARG A 56 -34.19 -17.56 -22.56
C ARG A 56 -34.31 -17.06 -21.14
N LEU A 57 -35.01 -17.78 -20.26
CA LEU A 57 -35.13 -17.42 -18.87
C LEU A 57 -33.75 -17.55 -18.14
N LEU A 58 -33.02 -18.64 -18.43
CA LEU A 58 -31.68 -18.84 -17.88
C LEU A 58 -30.71 -17.75 -18.34
N ILE A 59 -30.73 -17.38 -19.60
CA ILE A 59 -29.91 -16.27 -20.13
C ILE A 59 -30.30 -14.96 -19.46
N GLY A 60 -31.59 -14.67 -19.31
CA GLY A 60 -32.09 -13.46 -18.63
C GLY A 60 -31.63 -13.41 -17.17
N TYR A 61 -31.70 -14.55 -16.48
CA TYR A 61 -31.23 -14.68 -15.10
C TYR A 61 -29.72 -14.48 -14.97
N ALA A 62 -28.93 -15.09 -15.88
CA ALA A 62 -27.49 -14.92 -15.91
C ALA A 62 -27.08 -13.46 -16.15
N VAL A 63 -27.75 -12.76 -17.09
CA VAL A 63 -27.53 -11.33 -17.34
C VAL A 63 -27.86 -10.49 -16.11
N MET A 64 -28.98 -10.77 -15.44
CA MET A 64 -29.38 -10.05 -14.22
C MET A 64 -28.37 -10.22 -13.11
N ILE A 65 -27.86 -11.45 -12.88
CA ILE A 65 -26.81 -11.70 -11.88
C ILE A 65 -25.53 -10.96 -12.22
N THR A 66 -25.12 -10.97 -13.48
CA THR A 66 -23.92 -10.24 -13.92
C THR A 66 -24.05 -8.74 -13.66
N ILE A 67 -25.19 -8.14 -13.97
CA ILE A 67 -25.44 -6.73 -13.68
C ILE A 67 -25.39 -6.46 -12.17
N LEU A 68 -25.96 -7.32 -11.35
CA LEU A 68 -25.94 -7.18 -9.89
C LEU A 68 -24.49 -7.24 -9.35
N PHE A 69 -23.68 -8.15 -9.87
CA PHE A 69 -22.26 -8.26 -9.51
C PHE A 69 -21.45 -7.02 -9.89
N VAL A 70 -21.69 -6.47 -11.07
CA VAL A 70 -21.04 -5.23 -11.53
C VAL A 70 -21.45 -4.04 -10.66
N LEU A 71 -22.72 -3.93 -10.30
CA LEU A 71 -23.22 -2.88 -9.41
C LEU A 71 -22.63 -3.00 -7.99
N GLN A 72 -22.56 -4.22 -7.44
CA GLN A 72 -21.93 -4.44 -6.15
C GLN A 72 -20.44 -4.14 -6.16
N GLY A 73 -19.72 -4.59 -7.19
CA GLY A 73 -18.29 -4.30 -7.37
C GLY A 73 -18.02 -2.80 -7.52
N GLY A 74 -18.85 -2.09 -8.28
CA GLY A 74 -18.79 -0.65 -8.44
C GLY A 74 -19.07 0.11 -7.14
N ALA A 75 -20.08 -0.30 -6.38
CA ALA A 75 -20.40 0.27 -5.08
C ALA A 75 -19.26 0.06 -4.07
N LEU A 76 -18.66 -1.14 -4.05
CA LEU A 76 -17.52 -1.45 -3.20
C LEU A 76 -16.28 -0.64 -3.59
N ALA A 77 -15.98 -0.54 -4.89
CA ALA A 77 -14.85 0.25 -5.39
C ALA A 77 -15.03 1.76 -5.09
N TYR A 78 -16.27 2.25 -5.09
CA TYR A 78 -16.58 3.62 -4.71
C TYR A 78 -16.51 3.84 -3.20
N ALA A 79 -16.87 2.84 -2.38
CA ALA A 79 -16.85 2.92 -0.92
C ALA A 79 -15.43 2.75 -0.31
N LEU A 80 -14.55 1.99 -0.96
CA LEU A 80 -13.17 1.78 -0.49
C LEU A 80 -12.38 3.07 -0.25
N PRO A 81 -12.39 4.09 -1.13
CA PRO A 81 -11.70 5.35 -0.87
C PRO A 81 -12.37 6.22 0.20
N LEU A 82 -13.61 5.90 0.62
CA LEU A 82 -14.31 6.59 1.72
C LEU A 82 -13.87 6.11 3.10
N ILE A 83 -13.22 4.96 3.20
CA ILE A 83 -12.57 4.49 4.44
C ILE A 83 -11.24 5.25 4.57
N ARG A 84 -11.29 6.55 4.77
CA ARG A 84 -10.14 7.33 5.21
C ARG A 84 -10.00 7.10 6.70
N ILE A 85 -8.96 6.37 7.11
CA ILE A 85 -8.52 6.37 8.50
C ILE A 85 -7.95 7.77 8.74
N LEU A 86 -8.77 8.67 9.26
CA LEU A 86 -8.29 9.93 9.77
C LEU A 86 -7.71 9.64 11.16
N PRO A 87 -6.39 9.73 11.36
CA PRO A 87 -5.84 9.61 12.69
C PRO A 87 -6.40 10.76 13.53
N ILE A 88 -7.22 10.41 14.52
CA ILE A 88 -7.67 11.38 15.51
C ILE A 88 -6.57 11.46 16.56
N TYR A 89 -5.88 12.58 16.62
CA TYR A 89 -4.88 12.81 17.65
C TYR A 89 -5.59 13.32 18.91
N PHE A 90 -5.43 12.57 19.99
CA PHE A 90 -5.83 13.04 21.31
C PHE A 90 -4.59 13.62 21.99
N TYR A 91 -4.69 14.83 22.48
CA TYR A 91 -3.66 15.36 23.37
C TYR A 91 -4.29 15.67 24.74
N VAL A 92 -3.47 15.48 25.75
CA VAL A 92 -3.87 15.78 27.13
C VAL A 92 -3.39 17.18 27.43
N ARG A 93 -4.33 18.10 27.69
CA ARG A 93 -3.99 19.43 28.19
C ARG A 93 -3.35 19.32 29.58
N SER A 94 -2.63 20.37 29.98
CA SER A 94 -2.01 20.43 31.30
C SER A 94 -3.01 20.36 32.47
N ASP A 95 -4.30 20.57 32.19
CA ASP A 95 -5.41 20.39 33.13
C ASP A 95 -6.01 18.98 33.16
N GLY A 96 -5.44 18.03 32.40
CA GLY A 96 -5.89 16.65 32.33
C GLY A 96 -7.06 16.39 31.40
N VAL A 97 -7.54 17.41 30.67
CA VAL A 97 -8.63 17.26 29.70
C VAL A 97 -8.12 16.66 28.39
N LEU A 98 -8.76 15.61 27.92
CA LEU A 98 -8.55 15.01 26.59
C LEU A 98 -9.27 15.87 25.54
N GLU A 99 -8.52 16.47 24.65
CA GLU A 99 -9.07 17.22 23.52
C GLU A 99 -8.71 16.53 22.21
N ALA A 100 -9.73 16.27 21.36
CA ALA A 100 -9.55 15.66 20.05
C ALA A 100 -9.36 16.76 19.01
N ALA A 101 -8.19 16.80 18.37
CA ALA A 101 -7.94 17.71 17.27
C ALA A 101 -8.32 17.04 15.95
N ILE A 102 -9.34 17.56 15.28
CA ILE A 102 -9.89 17.01 14.04
C ILE A 102 -9.30 17.72 12.79
N THR A 103 -8.68 18.90 12.95
CA THR A 103 -8.19 19.71 11.83
C THR A 103 -6.79 20.26 12.06
N THR A 104 -6.03 20.39 10.97
CA THR A 104 -4.69 20.99 10.95
C THR A 104 -4.62 22.41 11.47
N ASP A 105 -5.71 23.16 11.34
CA ASP A 105 -5.79 24.55 11.79
C ASP A 105 -5.78 24.69 13.32
N SER A 106 -6.10 23.59 14.02
CA SER A 106 -6.07 23.53 15.48
C SER A 106 -4.66 23.34 16.07
N PHE A 107 -3.68 22.91 15.27
CA PHE A 107 -2.32 22.59 15.75
C PHE A 107 -1.31 23.75 15.75
N PRO A 108 -1.39 24.78 14.89
CA PRO A 108 -0.27 25.74 14.73
C PRO A 108 0.06 26.55 15.96
N ASN A 109 -0.83 26.61 16.96
CA ASN A 109 -0.63 27.45 18.15
C ASN A 109 -0.63 26.70 19.49
N GLN A 110 -0.67 25.36 19.45
CA GLN A 110 -0.68 24.60 20.71
C GLN A 110 0.74 24.28 21.17
N LYS A 111 1.02 24.66 22.42
CA LYS A 111 2.20 24.16 23.13
C LYS A 111 2.04 22.67 23.37
N LEU A 112 2.77 21.88 22.60
CA LEU A 112 2.94 20.46 22.93
C LEU A 112 3.64 20.35 24.29
N SER A 113 3.27 19.33 25.06
CA SER A 113 4.07 19.00 26.26
C SER A 113 5.46 18.53 25.83
N ASP A 114 6.46 18.83 26.64
CA ASP A 114 7.84 18.43 26.35
C ASP A 114 7.98 16.91 26.14
N SER A 115 7.22 16.12 26.88
CA SER A 115 7.19 14.66 26.69
C SER A 115 6.61 14.24 25.33
N ALA A 116 5.61 14.95 24.81
CA ALA A 116 5.08 14.69 23.47
C ALA A 116 6.12 15.03 22.39
N VAL A 117 6.79 16.18 22.54
CA VAL A 117 7.90 16.57 21.63
C VAL A 117 9.01 15.55 21.64
N GLN A 118 9.48 15.14 22.83
CA GLN A 118 10.52 14.12 22.97
C GLN A 118 10.10 12.79 22.33
N THR A 119 8.84 12.37 22.50
CA THR A 119 8.32 11.14 21.87
C THR A 119 8.34 11.23 20.34
N PHE A 120 8.00 12.40 19.77
CA PHE A 120 8.07 12.62 18.33
C PHE A 120 9.52 12.61 17.82
N LEU A 121 10.42 13.26 18.53
CA LEU A 121 11.83 13.29 18.18
C LEU A 121 12.47 11.91 18.32
N TRP A 122 12.08 11.13 19.36
CA TRP A 122 12.47 9.73 19.44
C TRP A 122 11.95 8.90 18.29
N THR A 123 10.72 9.11 17.86
CA THR A 123 10.14 8.44 16.69
C THR A 123 10.95 8.73 15.43
N TYR A 124 11.39 9.99 15.24
CA TYR A 124 12.29 10.36 14.16
C TYR A 124 13.63 9.59 14.21
N VAL A 125 14.29 9.57 15.37
CA VAL A 125 15.57 8.85 15.56
C VAL A 125 15.37 7.36 15.27
N ARG A 126 14.32 6.77 15.81
CA ARG A 126 13.98 5.37 15.60
C ARG A 126 13.84 5.03 14.12
N TYR A 127 13.09 5.80 13.35
CA TYR A 127 12.91 5.55 11.91
C TYR A 127 14.17 5.83 11.09
N ARG A 128 14.97 6.82 11.48
CA ARG A 128 16.22 7.14 10.80
C ARG A 128 17.29 6.08 10.99
N GLU A 129 17.40 5.52 12.19
CA GLU A 129 18.45 4.58 12.59
C GLU A 129 18.04 3.10 12.47
N SER A 130 16.74 2.81 12.33
CA SER A 130 16.25 1.48 12.04
C SER A 130 16.27 1.16 10.55
N TYR A 131 16.24 -0.12 10.23
CA TYR A 131 16.14 -0.60 8.86
C TYR A 131 15.31 -1.87 8.79
N SER A 132 14.37 -1.90 7.85
CA SER A 132 13.63 -3.07 7.42
C SER A 132 13.29 -2.88 5.96
N TRP A 133 13.53 -3.89 5.12
CA TRP A 133 13.17 -3.81 3.70
C TRP A 133 11.70 -3.47 3.47
N VAL A 134 10.80 -3.99 4.32
CA VAL A 134 9.35 -3.80 4.19
C VAL A 134 8.91 -2.38 4.60
N GLU A 135 9.59 -1.80 5.60
CA GLU A 135 9.20 -0.52 6.19
C GLU A 135 9.99 0.67 5.65
N GLN A 136 10.96 0.42 4.78
CA GLN A 136 11.91 1.44 4.32
C GLN A 136 11.23 2.66 3.71
N ASP A 137 10.24 2.46 2.85
CA ASP A 137 9.55 3.57 2.18
C ASP A 137 8.79 4.43 3.19
N PHE A 138 8.13 3.81 4.14
CA PHE A 138 7.43 4.49 5.23
C PHE A 138 8.39 5.27 6.13
N ASN A 139 9.49 4.65 6.55
CA ASN A 139 10.52 5.28 7.36
C ASN A 139 11.14 6.48 6.63
N ASN A 140 11.42 6.34 5.34
CA ASN A 140 11.95 7.41 4.51
C ASN A 140 11.00 8.62 4.46
N HIS A 141 9.69 8.40 4.32
CA HIS A 141 8.70 9.48 4.31
C HIS A 141 8.67 10.25 5.62
N ILE A 142 8.66 9.55 6.76
CA ILE A 142 8.68 10.19 8.08
C ILE A 142 9.96 11.02 8.24
N VAL A 143 11.12 10.42 7.98
CA VAL A 143 12.40 11.11 8.17
C VAL A 143 12.49 12.35 7.27
N GLN A 144 12.03 12.25 6.02
CA GLN A 144 12.05 13.39 5.09
C GLN A 144 11.12 14.53 5.54
N THR A 145 9.89 14.21 5.97
CA THR A 145 8.90 15.21 6.42
C THR A 145 9.28 15.88 7.73
N MET A 146 10.11 15.23 8.54
CA MET A 146 10.62 15.76 9.80
C MET A 146 12.03 16.34 9.70
N SER A 147 12.63 16.45 8.51
CA SER A 147 13.99 16.99 8.32
C SER A 147 13.98 18.33 7.58
N ALA A 148 14.80 19.28 8.03
CA ALA A 148 15.15 20.47 7.23
C ALA A 148 15.98 20.09 6.00
N GLY A 149 16.07 21.01 5.01
CA GLY A 149 16.73 20.75 3.73
C GLY A 149 18.08 20.05 3.83
N PRO A 150 19.08 20.61 4.52
CA PRO A 150 20.41 19.99 4.62
C PRO A 150 20.41 18.61 5.29
N VAL A 151 19.62 18.44 6.35
CA VAL A 151 19.49 17.16 7.09
C VAL A 151 18.77 16.12 6.22
N ARG A 152 17.74 16.55 5.48
CA ARG A 152 17.02 15.71 4.53
C ARG A 152 17.93 15.24 3.40
N ASP A 153 18.69 16.17 2.81
CA ASP A 153 19.57 15.87 1.68
C ASP A 153 20.68 14.88 2.10
N SER A 154 21.26 15.07 3.27
CA SER A 154 22.21 14.14 3.87
C SER A 154 21.60 12.75 4.08
N TYR A 155 20.37 12.69 4.56
CA TYR A 155 19.67 11.41 4.76
C TYR A 155 19.37 10.72 3.42
N LEU A 156 18.90 11.47 2.40
CA LEU A 156 18.64 10.93 1.06
C LEU A 156 19.91 10.38 0.41
N GLN A 157 21.05 11.05 0.58
CA GLN A 157 22.34 10.54 0.11
C GLN A 157 22.73 9.25 0.84
N PHE A 158 22.51 9.19 2.15
CA PHE A 158 22.79 7.99 2.94
C PHE A 158 21.86 6.84 2.57
N SER A 159 20.56 7.04 2.50
CA SER A 159 19.55 6.00 2.24
C SER A 159 19.53 5.50 0.79
N ASN A 160 20.22 6.17 -0.11
CA ASN A 160 20.28 5.78 -1.51
C ASN A 160 20.94 4.40 -1.67
N GLY A 161 20.27 3.49 -2.36
CA GLY A 161 20.79 2.13 -2.60
C GLY A 161 22.08 2.07 -3.42
N LYS A 162 22.47 3.17 -4.11
CA LYS A 162 23.78 3.28 -4.77
C LYS A 162 24.91 3.62 -3.81
N ASN A 163 24.61 4.09 -2.60
CA ASN A 163 25.61 4.34 -1.57
C ASN A 163 26.00 3.01 -0.90
N PRO A 164 27.25 2.56 -1.01
CA PRO A 164 27.70 1.30 -0.43
C PRO A 164 27.58 1.26 1.12
N ASN A 165 27.51 2.44 1.75
CA ASN A 165 27.34 2.58 3.18
C ASN A 165 25.88 2.58 3.64
N SER A 166 24.92 2.64 2.73
CA SER A 166 23.49 2.59 3.06
C SER A 166 23.11 1.24 3.67
N TYR A 167 22.14 1.26 4.55
CA TYR A 167 21.58 0.01 5.10
C TYR A 167 20.99 -0.86 3.99
N LEU A 168 20.38 -0.25 3.00
CA LEU A 168 19.85 -0.94 1.82
C LEU A 168 20.92 -1.72 1.06
N ALA A 169 22.08 -1.10 0.81
CA ALA A 169 23.19 -1.76 0.11
C ALA A 169 23.83 -2.87 0.97
N LYS A 170 23.94 -2.66 2.28
CA LYS A 170 24.59 -3.61 3.20
C LYS A 170 23.74 -4.82 3.52
N PHE A 171 22.44 -4.62 3.76
CA PHE A 171 21.57 -5.65 4.33
C PHE A 171 20.51 -6.14 3.32
N GLY A 172 20.08 -5.33 2.38
CA GLY A 172 19.05 -5.67 1.39
C GLY A 172 17.79 -6.25 2.07
N ARG A 173 17.32 -7.39 1.58
CA ARG A 173 16.17 -8.11 2.17
C ARG A 173 16.52 -9.00 3.37
N LYS A 174 17.79 -9.23 3.60
CA LYS A 174 18.28 -10.23 4.56
C LYS A 174 18.56 -9.66 5.96
N GLY A 175 18.59 -8.36 6.10
CA GLY A 175 18.91 -7.73 7.38
C GLY A 175 17.81 -6.82 7.91
N VAL A 176 17.78 -6.71 9.23
CA VAL A 176 16.89 -5.81 9.97
C VAL A 176 17.69 -5.13 11.06
N ILE A 177 17.53 -3.83 11.22
CA ILE A 177 18.08 -3.05 12.32
C ILE A 177 16.92 -2.58 13.19
N ARG A 178 16.98 -2.90 14.47
CA ARG A 178 16.08 -2.38 15.49
C ARG A 178 16.80 -1.43 16.44
N VAL A 179 16.05 -0.43 16.87
CA VAL A 179 16.55 0.63 17.75
C VAL A 179 15.63 0.73 18.97
N GLU A 180 16.20 0.65 20.14
CA GLU A 180 15.50 0.67 21.42
C GLU A 180 16.06 1.77 22.30
N LEU A 181 15.20 2.64 22.84
CA LEU A 181 15.61 3.70 23.76
C LEU A 181 16.17 3.08 25.05
N ILE A 182 17.30 3.58 25.52
CA ILE A 182 17.88 3.14 26.81
C ILE A 182 17.22 3.89 27.95
N GLU A 183 17.13 5.21 27.84
CA GLU A 183 16.59 6.09 28.87
C GLU A 183 15.95 7.34 28.31
N VAL A 184 15.12 7.99 29.10
CA VAL A 184 14.54 9.28 28.74
C VAL A 184 15.66 10.33 28.68
N PRO A 185 15.68 11.21 27.65
CA PRO A 185 16.72 12.21 27.49
C PRO A 185 16.74 13.17 28.69
N LEU A 186 17.93 13.38 29.27
CA LEU A 186 18.14 14.25 30.42
C LEU A 186 18.51 15.69 30.03
N ASP A 187 19.01 15.90 28.80
CA ASP A 187 19.49 17.19 28.27
C ASP A 187 18.55 17.81 27.27
N TYR A 188 17.24 17.63 27.46
CA TYR A 188 16.24 18.24 26.61
C TYR A 188 16.13 19.75 26.85
N HIS A 189 16.33 20.52 25.78
CA HIS A 189 16.09 21.95 25.70
C HIS A 189 14.98 22.23 24.70
N PRO A 190 13.85 22.83 25.11
CA PRO A 190 12.73 23.09 24.20
C PRO A 190 13.05 24.15 23.15
N SER A 191 12.43 24.03 21.97
CA SER A 191 12.43 25.10 20.96
C SER A 191 11.50 26.22 21.42
N LEU A 192 12.02 27.44 21.53
CA LEU A 192 11.28 28.62 21.99
C LEU A 192 11.49 29.81 21.06
N GLY A 193 10.40 30.46 20.67
CA GLY A 193 10.45 31.73 19.91
C GLY A 193 11.20 31.61 18.56
N GLY A 194 11.15 30.44 17.92
CA GLY A 194 11.86 30.20 16.67
C GLY A 194 13.34 29.81 16.82
N GLN A 195 13.83 29.79 18.08
CA GLN A 195 15.16 29.25 18.36
C GLN A 195 15.12 27.72 18.37
N PRO A 196 16.17 27.04 17.85
CA PRO A 196 16.25 25.62 17.88
C PRO A 196 16.27 25.07 19.32
N GLY A 197 15.48 24.04 19.55
CA GLY A 197 15.65 23.18 20.73
C GLY A 197 16.69 22.12 20.46
N ARG A 198 17.17 21.46 21.53
CA ARG A 198 18.19 20.41 21.46
C ARG A 198 17.81 19.23 22.31
N VAL A 199 18.16 18.04 21.86
CA VAL A 199 17.95 16.81 22.63
C VAL A 199 19.00 15.76 22.26
N THR A 200 19.42 14.99 23.26
CA THR A 200 20.31 13.85 23.08
C THR A 200 19.59 12.57 23.47
N PHE A 201 19.63 11.57 22.60
CA PHE A 201 19.08 10.24 22.85
C PHE A 201 20.17 9.20 22.98
N HIS A 202 20.03 8.33 23.97
CA HIS A 202 20.83 7.13 24.14
C HIS A 202 19.98 5.92 23.78
N PHE A 203 20.46 5.08 22.88
CA PHE A 203 19.71 3.95 22.38
C PHE A 203 20.59 2.73 22.07
N ASN A 204 20.01 1.57 22.15
CA ASN A 204 20.62 0.33 21.70
C ASN A 204 20.26 0.08 20.22
N ARG A 205 21.27 -0.29 19.44
CA ARG A 205 21.08 -0.78 18.07
C ARG A 205 21.37 -2.26 18.02
N LYS A 206 20.43 -3.03 17.51
CA LYS A 206 20.54 -4.47 17.32
C LYS A 206 20.37 -4.81 15.84
N VAL A 207 21.30 -5.57 15.30
CA VAL A 207 21.33 -5.96 13.89
C VAL A 207 21.07 -7.45 13.79
N TRP A 208 20.14 -7.84 12.93
CA TRP A 208 19.89 -9.23 12.54
C TRP A 208 20.15 -9.37 11.05
N VAL A 209 20.89 -10.41 10.69
CA VAL A 209 21.13 -10.79 9.30
C VAL A 209 20.77 -12.25 9.15
N GLU A 210 20.01 -12.58 8.11
CA GLU A 210 19.61 -13.94 7.82
C GLU A 210 20.84 -14.84 7.61
N GLY A 211 20.92 -15.94 8.39
CA GLY A 211 22.05 -16.88 8.34
C GLY A 211 23.26 -16.50 9.20
N GLU A 212 23.23 -15.37 9.87
CA GLU A 212 24.27 -14.96 10.81
C GLU A 212 23.82 -15.12 12.28
N PRO A 213 24.75 -15.34 13.22
CA PRO A 213 24.41 -15.35 14.64
C PRO A 213 23.91 -13.96 15.09
N GLU A 214 23.00 -13.98 16.05
CA GLU A 214 22.42 -12.74 16.59
C GLU A 214 23.51 -11.83 17.18
N GLN A 215 23.61 -10.61 16.66
CA GLN A 215 24.57 -9.63 17.15
C GLN A 215 24.10 -9.05 18.47
N LYS A 216 25.04 -8.81 19.37
CA LYS A 216 24.76 -8.12 20.65
C LYS A 216 24.31 -6.69 20.38
N ALA A 217 23.34 -6.23 21.15
CA ALA A 217 22.95 -4.85 21.13
C ALA A 217 24.12 -3.92 21.47
N ALA A 218 24.36 -2.91 20.65
CA ALA A 218 25.38 -1.92 20.86
C ALA A 218 24.75 -0.58 21.24
N PRO A 219 25.24 0.11 22.30
CA PRO A 219 24.73 1.40 22.69
C PRO A 219 25.27 2.51 21.78
N TYR A 220 24.40 3.44 21.44
CA TYR A 220 24.68 4.62 20.62
C TYR A 220 24.11 5.87 21.25
N THR A 221 24.70 7.01 20.93
CA THR A 221 24.18 8.34 21.27
C THR A 221 24.01 9.17 20.02
N VAL A 222 22.99 10.01 20.01
CA VAL A 222 22.71 10.97 18.95
C VAL A 222 22.20 12.27 19.56
N THR A 223 22.72 13.39 19.08
CA THR A 223 22.20 14.72 19.40
C THR A 223 21.57 15.33 18.19
N LEU A 224 20.41 15.96 18.36
CA LEU A 224 19.71 16.65 17.31
C LEU A 224 19.20 18.02 17.78
N GLU A 225 19.15 18.94 16.85
CA GLU A 225 18.46 20.23 17.02
C GLU A 225 17.17 20.23 16.22
N PHE A 226 16.15 20.90 16.73
CA PHE A 226 14.83 20.90 16.14
C PHE A 226 14.11 22.22 16.33
N ILE A 227 13.17 22.53 15.45
CA ILE A 227 12.28 23.68 15.53
C ILE A 227 10.83 23.19 15.47
N GLN A 228 9.96 23.76 16.30
CA GLN A 228 8.53 23.53 16.25
C GLN A 228 7.85 24.56 15.34
N ASN A 229 6.71 24.19 14.75
CA ASN A 229 5.92 25.05 13.87
C ASN A 229 6.69 25.54 12.62
N TYR A 230 7.66 24.78 12.16
CA TYR A 230 8.42 25.11 10.95
C TYR A 230 7.56 24.90 9.69
N SER A 231 7.57 25.91 8.80
CA SER A 231 6.92 25.77 7.50
C SER A 231 7.83 24.96 6.56
N THR A 232 7.50 23.71 6.39
CA THR A 232 8.15 22.85 5.38
C THR A 232 7.38 22.98 4.08
N GLY A 233 7.94 23.01 2.95
CA GLY A 233 7.24 23.05 1.66
C GLY A 233 6.52 21.74 1.29
N PHE A 234 6.19 20.90 2.28
CA PHE A 234 5.45 19.63 2.09
C PHE A 234 3.95 19.86 1.93
N ASP A 235 3.30 18.96 1.20
CA ASP A 235 1.84 18.94 1.09
C ASP A 235 1.19 18.75 2.46
N VAL A 236 0.04 19.39 2.64
CA VAL A 236 -0.77 19.30 3.87
C VAL A 236 -1.08 17.83 4.23
N LYS A 237 -1.31 17.00 3.23
CA LYS A 237 -1.56 15.55 3.42
C LYS A 237 -0.37 14.84 4.06
N ASP A 238 0.84 15.10 3.56
CA ASP A 238 2.06 14.49 4.08
C ASP A 238 2.37 14.98 5.49
N LEU A 239 2.14 16.27 5.76
CA LEU A 239 2.29 16.83 7.10
C LEU A 239 1.31 16.18 8.08
N LEU A 240 0.04 16.02 7.71
CA LEU A 240 -0.96 15.38 8.55
C LEU A 240 -0.64 13.94 8.86
N GLN A 241 -0.12 13.23 7.88
CA GLN A 241 0.15 11.80 8.01
C GLN A 241 1.44 11.50 8.77
N TYR A 242 2.50 12.28 8.54
CA TYR A 242 3.85 11.94 9.00
C TYR A 242 4.43 12.94 10.00
N ASN A 243 4.00 14.21 9.99
CA ASN A 243 4.51 15.26 10.87
C ASN A 243 3.41 16.27 11.25
N PRO A 244 2.36 15.82 11.96
CA PRO A 244 1.21 16.68 12.28
C PRO A 244 1.57 17.88 13.16
N PHE A 245 2.65 17.79 13.94
CA PHE A 245 3.08 18.86 14.84
C PHE A 245 4.12 19.80 14.23
N ARG A 246 4.47 19.60 12.96
CA ARG A 246 5.45 20.42 12.25
C ARG A 246 6.77 20.59 13.02
N ILE A 247 7.21 19.50 13.65
CA ILE A 247 8.52 19.44 14.30
C ILE A 247 9.54 19.08 13.24
N VAL A 248 10.56 19.90 13.04
CA VAL A 248 11.56 19.71 12.00
C VAL A 248 12.94 19.68 12.64
N VAL A 249 13.69 18.63 12.35
CA VAL A 249 15.09 18.48 12.74
C VAL A 249 15.96 19.32 11.80
N THR A 250 16.67 20.27 12.38
CA THR A 250 17.53 21.22 11.67
C THR A 250 18.99 20.82 11.68
N GLU A 251 19.40 20.05 12.67
CA GLU A 251 20.73 19.46 12.77
C GLU A 251 20.67 18.03 13.32
N TYR A 252 21.56 17.18 12.83
CA TYR A 252 21.66 15.77 13.25
C TYR A 252 23.14 15.36 13.24
N THR A 253 23.69 15.07 14.41
CA THR A 253 25.13 14.78 14.57
C THR A 253 25.55 13.39 14.08
N GLY A 254 24.57 12.52 13.75
CA GLY A 254 24.83 11.11 13.47
C GLY A 254 24.93 10.27 14.74
N ALA A 255 24.62 8.99 14.60
CA ALA A 255 24.69 8.05 15.72
C ALA A 255 26.13 7.61 15.95
N VAL A 256 26.67 7.91 17.12
CA VAL A 256 28.03 7.54 17.54
C VAL A 256 27.96 6.42 18.59
N PRO A 257 28.82 5.39 18.52
CA PRO A 257 28.90 4.40 19.60
C PRO A 257 29.13 5.06 20.94
N LEU A 258 28.32 4.71 21.94
CA LEU A 258 28.52 5.18 23.30
C LEU A 258 29.76 4.50 23.87
N GLN A 259 30.78 5.30 24.19
CA GLN A 259 31.95 4.80 24.90
C GLN A 259 31.56 4.58 26.38
N VAL A 260 31.25 3.33 26.71
CA VAL A 260 31.09 2.95 28.13
C VAL A 260 32.49 2.88 28.73
N GLU A 261 32.87 3.86 29.54
CA GLU A 261 34.10 3.74 30.31
C GLU A 261 34.03 2.47 31.18
N PRO A 262 35.01 1.55 31.04
CA PRO A 262 35.04 0.35 31.85
C PRO A 262 35.50 0.75 33.28
N GLY A 263 34.52 1.10 34.15
CA GLY A 263 34.91 1.39 35.51
C GLY A 263 33.91 2.06 36.47
N ALA A 264 32.76 2.52 35.98
CA ALA A 264 31.72 3.05 36.88
C ALA A 264 30.78 1.92 37.32
N ARG A 265 31.15 1.20 38.34
CA ARG A 265 30.28 0.33 39.15
C ARG A 265 30.16 0.91 40.55
#